data_661119bf4404c5215da6891673f07991
#
_entry.id   661119bf4404c5215da6891673f07991
#
_cell.length_a   1.000
_cell.length_b   1.000
_cell.length_c   1.000
_cell.angle_alpha   90.00
_cell.angle_beta   90.00
_cell.angle_gamma   90.00
#
_symmetry.space_group_name_H-M   'P 1'
#
loop_
_entity.id
_entity.type
_entity.pdbx_description
1 polymer ?
#
loop_
_entity_poly.entity_id
_entity_poly.type
_entity_poly.pdbx_seq_one_letter_code
_entity_poly.pdbx_strand_id
1 'polypeptide(L)'
;AANQAFGYGALGANTTGQYNCAFGHSALAANTTTNYNTAIGYKALEDNTASYNTAVGNGALKNNTTGEFNTALGDNALLTLTTGDKNTALGRSAMTNTTTGSNNTAVGQNAGANITTGEKNVAVGSNALLANTTGSFNFAAGAEALDKLTTGQENVAIGQASLTEVVTGNYNTAVGSNSLVNNVAHDNTAVGRKSLNTNSTGSNNVGVGVSALGANTTASGNTAIGAFCLDTNTTGASNVAVGFFAMKANTTASNNTALGYSTLRFNTTGANNTAVGYYSLRNNTTASNNVAVGYEALTTSTTGANNTALGTSALRQTTTGADNVAIGQAAL
;
A
#
# COMPACT_ATOMS: atom_id res chain seq x y z
N ALA A 1 -2.91 38.65 -30.27
CA ALA A 1 -1.84 37.82 -29.77
C ALA A 1 -1.63 36.60 -30.69
N ALA A 2 -0.39 36.14 -30.85
CA ALA A 2 -0.04 35.17 -31.87
C ALA A 2 -0.35 33.73 -31.41
N ASN A 3 -1.18 33.00 -32.17
CA ASN A 3 -1.25 31.57 -32.18
C ASN A 3 -0.19 31.01 -33.14
N GLN A 4 0.24 29.76 -32.90
CA GLN A 4 1.11 29.04 -33.82
C GLN A 4 0.40 27.75 -34.25
N ALA A 5 0.26 27.52 -35.55
CA ALA A 5 -0.39 26.32 -36.06
C ALA A 5 0.41 25.73 -37.23
N PHE A 6 0.68 24.43 -37.17
CA PHE A 6 1.33 23.68 -38.25
C PHE A 6 0.71 22.28 -38.39
N GLY A 7 0.10 22.02 -39.53
CA GLY A 7 -0.56 20.74 -39.83
C GLY A 7 -1.95 20.95 -40.42
N TYR A 8 -2.45 19.92 -41.12
CA TYR A 8 -3.80 19.97 -41.69
C TYR A 8 -4.85 20.07 -40.58
N GLY A 9 -5.71 21.09 -40.61
CA GLY A 9 -6.77 21.30 -39.61
C GLY A 9 -6.29 21.76 -38.23
N ALA A 10 -5.00 22.05 -38.05
CA ALA A 10 -4.49 22.58 -36.78
C ALA A 10 -5.12 23.96 -36.50
N LEU A 11 -5.73 24.13 -35.29
CA LEU A 11 -6.49 25.33 -34.89
C LEU A 11 -7.58 25.73 -35.92
N GLY A 12 -8.13 24.75 -36.65
CA GLY A 12 -9.04 25.02 -37.80
C GLY A 12 -10.28 25.81 -37.45
N ALA A 13 -10.85 25.68 -36.26
CA ALA A 13 -12.03 26.39 -35.80
C ALA A 13 -11.75 27.65 -35.00
N ASN A 14 -10.48 28.05 -34.80
CA ASN A 14 -10.13 29.15 -33.90
C ASN A 14 -10.61 30.49 -34.44
N THR A 15 -11.35 31.22 -33.61
CA THR A 15 -11.87 32.58 -33.95
C THR A 15 -11.19 33.69 -33.14
N THR A 16 -11.23 33.62 -31.81
CA THR A 16 -10.69 34.66 -30.92
C THR A 16 -9.67 34.14 -29.90
N GLY A 17 -9.47 32.81 -29.84
CA GLY A 17 -8.50 32.21 -28.93
C GLY A 17 -7.07 32.70 -29.19
N GLN A 18 -6.28 32.85 -28.11
CA GLN A 18 -4.94 33.44 -28.15
C GLN A 18 -3.93 32.56 -27.42
N TYR A 19 -2.66 32.74 -27.77
CA TYR A 19 -1.54 32.05 -27.12
C TYR A 19 -1.61 30.51 -27.18
N ASN A 20 -2.19 29.97 -28.25
CA ASN A 20 -2.25 28.55 -28.49
C ASN A 20 -1.13 28.09 -29.43
N CYS A 21 -0.56 26.92 -29.15
CA CYS A 21 0.42 26.25 -30.00
C CYS A 21 -0.14 24.89 -30.47
N ALA A 22 -0.34 24.70 -31.77
CA ALA A 22 -0.85 23.48 -32.35
C ALA A 22 0.08 22.95 -33.45
N PHE A 23 0.67 21.78 -33.23
CA PHE A 23 1.58 21.14 -34.18
C PHE A 23 1.15 19.70 -34.42
N GLY A 24 0.52 19.44 -35.56
CA GLY A 24 0.05 18.12 -35.96
C GLY A 24 -1.29 18.18 -36.68
N HIS A 25 -1.64 17.10 -37.40
CA HIS A 25 -2.96 16.97 -38.03
C HIS A 25 -4.06 17.00 -36.97
N SER A 26 -5.04 17.91 -37.15
CA SER A 26 -6.18 18.15 -36.23
C SER A 26 -5.78 18.50 -34.78
N ALA A 27 -4.57 18.99 -34.53
CA ALA A 27 -4.21 19.50 -33.21
C ALA A 27 -5.05 20.74 -32.87
N LEU A 28 -5.73 20.76 -31.69
CA LEU A 28 -6.65 21.83 -31.26
C LEU A 28 -7.72 22.18 -32.31
N ALA A 29 -8.23 21.18 -33.05
CA ALA A 29 -9.13 21.43 -34.18
C ALA A 29 -10.44 22.13 -33.78
N ALA A 30 -11.04 21.77 -32.64
CA ALA A 30 -12.29 22.34 -32.14
C ALA A 30 -12.13 23.63 -31.31
N ASN A 31 -10.89 24.07 -31.04
CA ASN A 31 -10.63 25.28 -30.24
C ASN A 31 -11.17 26.52 -30.93
N THR A 32 -12.12 27.22 -30.32
CA THR A 32 -12.71 28.45 -30.90
C THR A 32 -12.22 29.71 -30.21
N THR A 33 -12.34 29.81 -28.90
CA THR A 33 -12.13 31.04 -28.11
C THR A 33 -11.14 30.89 -26.97
N THR A 34 -10.66 29.67 -26.69
CA THR A 34 -9.86 29.37 -25.50
C THR A 34 -8.37 29.62 -25.72
N ASN A 35 -7.64 29.81 -24.61
CA ASN A 35 -6.29 30.36 -24.62
C ASN A 35 -5.30 29.45 -23.91
N TYR A 36 -4.02 29.68 -24.14
CA TYR A 36 -2.91 29.04 -23.43
C TYR A 36 -2.88 27.53 -23.54
N ASN A 37 -3.27 26.95 -24.66
CA ASN A 37 -3.20 25.52 -24.90
C ASN A 37 -1.97 25.17 -25.76
N THR A 38 -1.31 24.07 -25.43
CA THR A 38 -0.23 23.49 -26.23
C THR A 38 -0.61 22.07 -26.67
N ALA A 39 -0.70 21.84 -27.97
CA ALA A 39 -1.02 20.54 -28.58
C ALA A 39 0.02 20.16 -29.62
N ILE A 40 0.76 19.10 -29.37
CA ILE A 40 1.80 18.59 -30.29
C ILE A 40 1.52 17.10 -30.55
N GLY A 41 1.09 16.77 -31.76
CA GLY A 41 0.80 15.41 -32.17
C GLY A 41 -0.49 15.27 -32.98
N TYR A 42 -0.67 14.10 -33.62
CA TYR A 42 -1.89 13.77 -34.32
C TYR A 42 -3.07 13.78 -33.34
N LYS A 43 -4.07 14.63 -33.60
CA LYS A 43 -5.29 14.78 -32.76
C LYS A 43 -5.05 15.12 -31.29
N ALA A 44 -3.92 15.71 -30.95
CA ALA A 44 -3.71 16.23 -29.59
C ALA A 44 -4.72 17.38 -29.33
N LEU A 45 -5.48 17.30 -28.19
CA LEU A 45 -6.54 18.25 -27.82
C LEU A 45 -7.57 18.50 -28.98
N GLU A 46 -7.90 17.48 -29.78
CA GLU A 46 -8.78 17.63 -30.95
C GLU A 46 -10.11 18.31 -30.61
N ASP A 47 -10.80 17.85 -29.55
CA ASP A 47 -12.14 18.29 -29.16
C ASP A 47 -12.14 19.39 -28.06
N ASN A 48 -10.97 19.97 -27.78
CA ASN A 48 -10.78 20.88 -26.63
C ASN A 48 -11.53 22.21 -26.81
N THR A 49 -12.32 22.57 -25.80
CA THR A 49 -12.95 23.88 -25.65
C THR A 49 -12.64 24.55 -24.31
N ALA A 50 -11.50 24.20 -23.68
CA ALA A 50 -11.04 24.73 -22.40
C ALA A 50 -9.63 25.33 -22.53
N SER A 51 -9.19 26.09 -21.52
CA SER A 51 -7.90 26.76 -21.49
C SER A 51 -6.87 26.02 -20.63
N TYR A 52 -5.62 26.40 -20.77
CA TYR A 52 -4.49 25.98 -19.92
C TYR A 52 -4.17 24.49 -19.97
N ASN A 53 -4.40 23.81 -21.09
CA ASN A 53 -4.07 22.40 -21.26
C ASN A 53 -2.79 22.20 -22.08
N THR A 54 -2.01 21.20 -21.72
CA THR A 54 -0.81 20.79 -22.46
C THR A 54 -0.92 19.32 -22.86
N ALA A 55 -0.86 19.03 -24.15
CA ALA A 55 -0.92 17.67 -24.69
C ALA A 55 0.21 17.46 -25.73
N VAL A 56 1.01 16.44 -25.50
CA VAL A 56 2.09 16.03 -26.41
C VAL A 56 1.99 14.51 -26.66
N GLY A 57 1.66 14.14 -27.85
CA GLY A 57 1.51 12.74 -28.26
C GLY A 57 0.30 12.51 -29.17
N ASN A 58 0.26 11.36 -29.82
CA ASN A 58 -0.91 10.95 -30.60
C ASN A 58 -2.11 10.77 -29.66
N GLY A 59 -3.24 11.44 -29.94
CA GLY A 59 -4.46 11.34 -29.14
C GLY A 59 -4.36 11.84 -27.69
N ALA A 60 -3.28 12.52 -27.31
CA ALA A 60 -3.17 13.06 -25.96
C ALA A 60 -4.27 14.09 -25.68
N LEU A 61 -5.05 13.92 -24.59
CA LEU A 61 -6.20 14.77 -24.22
C LEU A 61 -7.22 14.96 -25.36
N LYS A 62 -7.35 13.98 -26.24
CA LYS A 62 -8.14 14.13 -27.47
C LYS A 62 -9.56 14.62 -27.21
N ASN A 63 -10.27 13.98 -26.28
CA ASN A 63 -11.71 14.20 -26.05
C ASN A 63 -12.00 15.28 -24.98
N ASN A 64 -10.98 16.02 -24.53
CA ASN A 64 -11.18 17.05 -23.52
C ASN A 64 -12.14 18.13 -24.03
N THR A 65 -13.21 18.36 -23.27
CA THR A 65 -14.16 19.44 -23.58
C THR A 65 -13.93 20.66 -22.69
N THR A 66 -14.25 20.57 -21.41
CA THR A 66 -14.20 21.69 -20.48
C THR A 66 -13.15 21.57 -19.38
N GLY A 67 -12.39 20.48 -19.33
CA GLY A 67 -11.35 20.28 -18.33
C GLY A 67 -10.16 21.23 -18.51
N GLU A 68 -9.75 21.89 -17.45
CA GLU A 68 -8.66 22.86 -17.43
C GLU A 68 -7.43 22.37 -16.65
N PHE A 69 -6.29 22.97 -16.92
CA PHE A 69 -5.02 22.71 -16.22
C PHE A 69 -4.54 21.25 -16.29
N ASN A 70 -4.87 20.53 -17.38
CA ASN A 70 -4.42 19.16 -17.57
C ASN A 70 -3.11 19.12 -18.37
N THR A 71 -2.23 18.20 -17.99
CA THR A 71 -0.97 17.92 -18.70
C THR A 71 -0.93 16.47 -19.11
N ALA A 72 -0.84 16.18 -20.41
CA ALA A 72 -0.71 14.84 -20.97
C ALA A 72 0.52 14.73 -21.89
N LEU A 73 1.43 13.82 -21.58
CA LEU A 73 2.58 13.52 -22.42
C LEU A 73 2.67 12.01 -22.66
N GLY A 74 2.37 11.59 -23.87
CA GLY A 74 2.40 10.19 -24.30
C GLY A 74 1.27 9.85 -25.27
N ASP A 75 1.44 8.77 -26.00
CA ASP A 75 0.39 8.22 -26.86
C ASP A 75 -0.84 7.84 -26.03
N ASN A 76 -2.02 8.39 -26.37
CA ASN A 76 -3.30 8.20 -25.68
C ASN A 76 -3.30 8.55 -24.18
N ALA A 77 -2.40 9.41 -23.70
CA ALA A 77 -2.48 9.92 -22.33
C ALA A 77 -3.74 10.79 -22.15
N LEU A 78 -4.56 10.51 -21.11
CA LEU A 78 -5.83 11.19 -20.83
C LEU A 78 -6.78 11.23 -22.05
N LEU A 79 -6.78 10.19 -22.89
CA LEU A 79 -7.53 10.15 -24.16
C LEU A 79 -9.02 10.49 -23.99
N THR A 80 -9.69 9.93 -22.98
CA THR A 80 -11.15 10.05 -22.80
C THR A 80 -11.57 11.13 -21.81
N LEU A 81 -10.63 11.92 -21.27
CA LEU A 81 -10.96 12.99 -20.34
C LEU A 81 -11.93 13.98 -21.01
N THR A 82 -13.02 14.32 -20.30
CA THR A 82 -14.02 15.28 -20.79
C THR A 82 -14.04 16.57 -19.96
N THR A 83 -14.19 16.47 -18.65
CA THR A 83 -14.43 17.62 -17.77
C THR A 83 -13.52 17.67 -16.54
N GLY A 84 -12.68 16.66 -16.31
CA GLY A 84 -11.75 16.63 -15.16
C GLY A 84 -10.65 17.66 -15.26
N ASP A 85 -10.28 18.26 -14.12
CA ASP A 85 -9.29 19.32 -14.03
C ASP A 85 -8.00 18.83 -13.33
N LYS A 86 -6.90 19.53 -13.62
CA LYS A 86 -5.64 19.43 -12.85
C LYS A 86 -5.07 18.01 -12.81
N ASN A 87 -5.21 17.28 -13.89
CA ASN A 87 -4.61 15.95 -14.02
C ASN A 87 -3.24 16.05 -14.72
N THR A 88 -2.29 15.23 -14.26
CA THR A 88 -0.97 15.08 -14.90
C THR A 88 -0.78 13.63 -15.32
N ALA A 89 -0.68 13.36 -16.61
CA ALA A 89 -0.44 12.03 -17.18
C ALA A 89 0.83 12.03 -18.03
N LEU A 90 1.82 11.25 -17.62
CA LEU A 90 3.10 11.11 -18.29
C LEU A 90 3.37 9.62 -18.60
N GLY A 91 3.20 9.22 -19.84
CA GLY A 91 3.41 7.86 -20.31
C GLY A 91 2.35 7.39 -21.28
N ARG A 92 2.64 6.35 -22.06
CA ARG A 92 1.67 5.74 -22.98
C ARG A 92 0.47 5.22 -22.20
N SER A 93 -0.73 5.63 -22.58
CA SER A 93 -2.00 5.24 -21.97
C SER A 93 -2.11 5.55 -20.47
N ALA A 94 -1.32 6.52 -19.95
CA ALA A 94 -1.51 6.99 -18.59
C ALA A 94 -2.87 7.64 -18.46
N MET A 95 -3.70 7.20 -17.49
CA MET A 95 -5.09 7.66 -17.25
C MET A 95 -5.97 7.68 -18.51
N THR A 96 -5.79 6.73 -19.43
CA THR A 96 -6.45 6.75 -20.74
C THR A 96 -7.98 6.75 -20.65
N ASN A 97 -8.58 6.13 -19.63
CA ASN A 97 -10.03 6.02 -19.44
C ASN A 97 -10.62 7.02 -18.44
N THR A 98 -9.83 8.01 -17.98
CA THR A 98 -10.34 9.06 -17.09
C THR A 98 -11.37 9.92 -17.83
N THR A 99 -12.53 10.12 -17.21
CA THR A 99 -13.62 10.94 -17.79
C THR A 99 -13.81 12.26 -17.05
N THR A 100 -14.10 12.22 -15.76
CA THR A 100 -14.39 13.39 -14.93
C THR A 100 -13.48 13.49 -13.70
N GLY A 101 -12.64 12.47 -13.44
CA GLY A 101 -11.69 12.47 -12.32
C GLY A 101 -10.73 13.66 -12.36
N SER A 102 -10.46 14.26 -11.21
CA SER A 102 -9.65 15.47 -11.08
C SER A 102 -8.51 15.32 -10.09
N ASN A 103 -7.49 16.15 -10.23
CA ASN A 103 -6.34 16.18 -9.33
C ASN A 103 -5.54 14.86 -9.26
N ASN A 104 -5.54 14.07 -10.32
CA ASN A 104 -4.77 12.83 -10.37
C ASN A 104 -3.39 13.05 -11.02
N THR A 105 -2.40 12.31 -10.55
CA THR A 105 -1.05 12.28 -11.14
C THR A 105 -0.70 10.85 -11.51
N ALA A 106 -0.39 10.62 -12.79
CA ALA A 106 0.05 9.31 -13.27
C ALA A 106 1.33 9.42 -14.09
N VAL A 107 2.35 8.67 -13.71
CA VAL A 107 3.66 8.63 -14.37
C VAL A 107 4.05 7.18 -14.63
N GLY A 108 4.04 6.78 -15.88
CA GLY A 108 4.37 5.42 -16.32
C GLY A 108 3.39 4.88 -17.34
N GLN A 109 3.79 3.82 -18.05
CA GLN A 109 2.91 3.13 -18.99
C GLN A 109 1.69 2.55 -18.23
N ASN A 110 0.48 2.83 -18.70
CA ASN A 110 -0.78 2.41 -18.11
C ASN A 110 -0.97 2.83 -16.63
N ALA A 111 -0.20 3.78 -16.11
CA ALA A 111 -0.42 4.27 -14.74
C ALA A 111 -1.83 4.87 -14.62
N GLY A 112 -2.64 4.39 -13.68
CA GLY A 112 -4.01 4.84 -13.46
C GLY A 112 -4.94 4.68 -14.69
N ALA A 113 -4.64 3.76 -15.60
CA ALA A 113 -5.29 3.71 -16.93
C ALA A 113 -6.82 3.61 -16.87
N ASN A 114 -7.39 2.95 -15.88
CA ASN A 114 -8.83 2.76 -15.76
C ASN A 114 -9.51 3.71 -14.75
N ILE A 115 -8.80 4.69 -14.20
CA ILE A 115 -9.45 5.73 -13.39
C ILE A 115 -10.54 6.39 -14.27
N THR A 116 -11.78 6.37 -13.80
CA THR A 116 -12.88 7.05 -14.49
C THR A 116 -13.26 8.35 -13.79
N THR A 117 -13.72 8.25 -12.56
CA THR A 117 -14.17 9.39 -11.74
C THR A 117 -13.37 9.56 -10.45
N GLY A 118 -12.45 8.64 -10.14
CA GLY A 118 -11.59 8.72 -8.96
C GLY A 118 -10.75 10.02 -8.94
N GLU A 119 -10.56 10.59 -7.77
CA GLU A 119 -9.88 11.87 -7.59
C GLU A 119 -8.67 11.76 -6.65
N LYS A 120 -7.73 12.69 -6.82
CA LYS A 120 -6.59 12.86 -5.90
C LYS A 120 -5.75 11.59 -5.72
N ASN A 121 -5.60 10.83 -6.79
CA ASN A 121 -4.75 9.66 -6.80
C ASN A 121 -3.36 9.99 -7.36
N VAL A 122 -2.36 9.30 -6.85
CA VAL A 122 -0.98 9.34 -7.38
C VAL A 122 -0.59 7.93 -7.81
N ALA A 123 -0.26 7.74 -9.08
CA ALA A 123 0.18 6.48 -9.66
C ALA A 123 1.54 6.66 -10.36
N VAL A 124 2.60 6.11 -9.79
CA VAL A 124 3.96 6.19 -10.35
C VAL A 124 4.53 4.80 -10.57
N GLY A 125 4.72 4.42 -11.81
CA GLY A 125 5.21 3.10 -12.21
C GLY A 125 4.33 2.45 -13.29
N SER A 126 4.90 1.49 -14.02
CA SER A 126 4.13 0.73 -15.00
C SER A 126 3.01 -0.05 -14.31
N ASN A 127 1.78 0.09 -14.81
CA ASN A 127 0.56 -0.52 -14.27
C ASN A 127 0.25 -0.17 -12.80
N ALA A 128 0.86 0.88 -12.24
CA ALA A 128 0.45 1.36 -10.91
C ALA A 128 -1.00 1.85 -10.96
N LEU A 129 -1.83 1.42 -9.98
CA LEU A 129 -3.26 1.78 -9.89
C LEU A 129 -4.06 1.45 -11.17
N LEU A 130 -3.67 0.40 -11.89
CA LEU A 130 -4.21 0.08 -13.22
C LEU A 130 -5.73 -0.07 -13.25
N ALA A 131 -6.32 -0.84 -12.34
CA ALA A 131 -7.74 -1.18 -12.34
C ALA A 131 -8.62 -0.17 -11.60
N ASN A 132 -8.06 0.86 -10.98
CA ASN A 132 -8.85 1.81 -10.20
C ASN A 132 -9.88 2.53 -11.07
N THR A 133 -11.14 2.54 -10.62
CA THR A 133 -12.22 3.21 -11.34
C THR A 133 -12.69 4.47 -10.60
N THR A 134 -13.16 4.31 -9.38
CA THR A 134 -13.76 5.38 -8.57
C THR A 134 -13.03 5.65 -7.25
N GLY A 135 -12.03 4.80 -6.89
CA GLY A 135 -11.24 4.98 -5.68
C GLY A 135 -10.47 6.30 -5.70
N SER A 136 -10.41 6.97 -4.55
CA SER A 136 -9.81 8.29 -4.39
C SER A 136 -8.77 8.31 -3.28
N PHE A 137 -7.88 9.30 -3.30
CA PHE A 137 -6.84 9.51 -2.30
C PHE A 137 -5.84 8.34 -2.17
N ASN A 138 -5.64 7.55 -3.22
CA ASN A 138 -4.67 6.46 -3.21
C ASN A 138 -3.29 6.92 -3.70
N PHE A 139 -2.24 6.44 -3.05
CA PHE A 139 -0.85 6.66 -3.46
C PHE A 139 -0.19 5.33 -3.83
N ALA A 140 0.12 5.13 -5.10
CA ALA A 140 0.79 3.95 -5.63
C ALA A 140 2.12 4.34 -6.27
N ALA A 141 3.23 3.84 -5.75
CA ALA A 141 4.58 4.08 -6.29
C ALA A 141 5.36 2.75 -6.41
N GLY A 142 5.49 2.27 -7.61
CA GLY A 142 6.13 0.99 -7.97
C GLY A 142 5.40 0.30 -9.10
N ALA A 143 6.09 -0.54 -9.87
CA ALA A 143 5.44 -1.36 -10.88
C ALA A 143 4.41 -2.27 -10.22
N GLU A 144 3.18 -2.30 -10.76
CA GLU A 144 2.06 -3.13 -10.27
C GLU A 144 1.63 -2.83 -8.82
N ALA A 145 1.98 -1.65 -8.26
CA ALA A 145 1.46 -1.23 -6.97
C ALA A 145 -0.03 -0.91 -7.09
N LEU A 146 -0.90 -1.50 -6.21
CA LEU A 146 -2.37 -1.31 -6.24
C LEU A 146 -3.00 -1.61 -7.61
N ASP A 147 -2.46 -2.54 -8.39
CA ASP A 147 -2.90 -2.74 -9.77
C ASP A 147 -4.35 -3.28 -9.90
N LYS A 148 -4.87 -4.00 -8.91
CA LYS A 148 -6.24 -4.54 -8.90
C LYS A 148 -7.26 -3.72 -8.09
N LEU A 149 -6.84 -2.63 -7.46
CA LEU A 149 -7.75 -1.77 -6.71
C LEU A 149 -8.80 -1.18 -7.65
N THR A 150 -10.08 -1.29 -7.29
CA THR A 150 -11.19 -0.73 -8.10
C THR A 150 -11.83 0.50 -7.44
N THR A 151 -12.29 0.38 -6.20
CA THR A 151 -13.06 1.41 -5.50
C THR A 151 -12.49 1.79 -4.13
N GLY A 152 -11.45 1.10 -3.65
CA GLY A 152 -10.82 1.37 -2.35
C GLY A 152 -10.21 2.78 -2.28
N GLN A 153 -10.16 3.34 -1.08
CA GLN A 153 -9.72 4.72 -0.84
C GLN A 153 -8.63 4.79 0.22
N GLU A 154 -7.86 5.87 0.18
CA GLU A 154 -6.88 6.22 1.21
C GLU A 154 -5.85 5.10 1.47
N ASN A 155 -5.42 4.40 0.41
CA ASN A 155 -4.36 3.41 0.50
C ASN A 155 -3.01 3.99 0.06
N VAL A 156 -1.95 3.58 0.74
CA VAL A 156 -0.56 3.89 0.39
C VAL A 156 0.18 2.60 0.03
N ALA A 157 0.68 2.50 -1.19
CA ALA A 157 1.47 1.37 -1.67
C ALA A 157 2.78 1.84 -2.31
N ILE A 158 3.90 1.54 -1.69
CA ILE A 158 5.23 1.90 -2.16
C ILE A 158 6.09 0.65 -2.31
N GLY A 159 6.48 0.33 -3.52
CA GLY A 159 7.28 -0.83 -3.87
C GLY A 159 6.62 -1.70 -4.93
N GLN A 160 7.43 -2.48 -5.64
CA GLN A 160 6.93 -3.40 -6.65
C GLN A 160 5.91 -4.37 -6.05
N ALA A 161 4.76 -4.53 -6.70
CA ALA A 161 3.68 -5.43 -6.32
C ALA A 161 3.24 -5.28 -4.84
N SER A 162 3.25 -4.05 -4.31
CA SER A 162 2.68 -3.77 -3.00
C SER A 162 1.16 -3.60 -3.11
N LEU A 163 0.37 -4.22 -2.18
CA LEU A 163 -1.10 -4.20 -2.20
C LEU A 163 -1.73 -4.65 -3.54
N THR A 164 -1.14 -5.63 -4.21
CA THR A 164 -1.55 -6.02 -5.58
C THR A 164 -2.97 -6.58 -5.64
N GLU A 165 -3.37 -7.47 -4.73
CA GLU A 165 -4.66 -8.18 -4.79
C GLU A 165 -5.81 -7.42 -4.11
N VAL A 166 -5.57 -6.23 -3.55
CA VAL A 166 -6.65 -5.45 -2.92
C VAL A 166 -7.61 -4.92 -3.99
N VAL A 167 -8.90 -5.18 -3.82
CA VAL A 167 -9.94 -4.73 -4.76
C VAL A 167 -10.74 -3.56 -4.20
N THR A 168 -11.18 -3.65 -2.96
CA THR A 168 -12.04 -2.65 -2.29
C THR A 168 -11.55 -2.22 -0.92
N GLY A 169 -10.39 -2.72 -0.46
CA GLY A 169 -9.81 -2.39 0.85
C GLY A 169 -9.44 -0.90 0.97
N ASN A 170 -9.62 -0.34 2.17
CA ASN A 170 -9.32 1.06 2.46
C ASN A 170 -8.30 1.19 3.59
N TYR A 171 -7.68 2.36 3.69
CA TYR A 171 -6.81 2.75 4.82
C TYR A 171 -5.62 1.80 5.05
N ASN A 172 -5.13 1.14 4.02
CA ASN A 172 -3.96 0.28 4.13
C ASN A 172 -2.68 1.03 3.77
N THR A 173 -1.63 0.77 4.53
CA THR A 173 -0.27 1.27 4.24
C THR A 173 0.66 0.10 3.98
N ALA A 174 1.21 0.00 2.78
CA ALA A 174 2.17 -1.01 2.37
C ALA A 174 3.44 -0.36 1.81
N VAL A 175 4.56 -0.52 2.49
CA VAL A 175 5.85 0.00 2.06
C VAL A 175 6.87 -1.13 1.98
N GLY A 176 7.29 -1.45 0.80
CA GLY A 176 8.24 -2.54 0.51
C GLY A 176 7.75 -3.47 -0.60
N SER A 177 8.68 -4.08 -1.33
CA SER A 177 8.32 -5.04 -2.37
C SER A 177 7.53 -6.22 -1.80
N ASN A 178 6.41 -6.55 -2.44
CA ASN A 178 5.49 -7.61 -2.03
C ASN A 178 4.95 -7.47 -0.60
N SER A 179 4.78 -6.26 -0.09
CA SER A 179 4.07 -6.03 1.18
C SER A 179 2.56 -6.05 0.95
N LEU A 180 1.80 -6.68 1.88
CA LEU A 180 0.33 -6.79 1.82
C LEU A 180 -0.23 -7.30 0.47
N VAL A 181 0.44 -8.22 -0.21
CA VAL A 181 0.05 -8.65 -1.57
C VAL A 181 -1.38 -9.17 -1.64
N ASN A 182 -1.76 -10.12 -0.77
CA ASN A 182 -3.05 -10.83 -0.85
C ASN A 182 -4.17 -10.16 -0.04
N ASN A 183 -3.97 -8.94 0.43
CA ASN A 183 -4.90 -8.26 1.33
C ASN A 183 -6.19 -7.83 0.60
N VAL A 184 -7.33 -8.15 1.20
CA VAL A 184 -8.63 -7.59 0.79
C VAL A 184 -9.31 -6.80 1.93
N ALA A 185 -8.64 -6.70 3.07
CA ALA A 185 -9.14 -6.07 4.30
C ALA A 185 -8.73 -4.58 4.40
N HIS A 186 -9.06 -3.97 5.53
CA HIS A 186 -8.86 -2.55 5.83
C HIS A 186 -7.88 -2.36 6.99
N ASP A 187 -7.38 -1.13 7.15
CA ASP A 187 -6.67 -0.67 8.35
C ASP A 187 -5.41 -1.50 8.70
N ASN A 188 -4.69 -1.99 7.70
CA ASN A 188 -3.43 -2.70 7.92
C ASN A 188 -2.22 -1.82 7.58
N THR A 189 -1.16 -1.93 8.38
CA THR A 189 0.13 -1.28 8.13
C THR A 189 1.22 -2.32 7.96
N ALA A 190 1.86 -2.35 6.80
CA ALA A 190 2.96 -3.25 6.46
C ALA A 190 4.17 -2.44 5.96
N VAL A 191 5.26 -2.47 6.70
CA VAL A 191 6.51 -1.81 6.31
C VAL A 191 7.65 -2.83 6.28
N GLY A 192 8.17 -3.10 5.11
CA GLY A 192 9.22 -4.08 4.88
C GLY A 192 8.86 -5.10 3.80
N ARG A 193 9.89 -5.65 3.16
CA ARG A 193 9.69 -6.68 2.12
C ARG A 193 8.92 -7.87 2.68
N LYS A 194 7.82 -8.26 2.02
CA LYS A 194 6.95 -9.38 2.40
C LYS A 194 6.31 -9.25 3.79
N SER A 195 6.22 -8.05 4.36
CA SER A 195 5.41 -7.84 5.58
C SER A 195 3.94 -8.05 5.26
N LEU A 196 3.20 -8.80 6.12
CA LEU A 196 1.77 -9.13 5.93
C LEU A 196 1.45 -9.70 4.53
N ASN A 197 2.39 -10.40 3.90
CA ASN A 197 2.31 -10.80 2.49
C ASN A 197 1.07 -11.66 2.18
N THR A 198 0.69 -12.58 3.07
CA THR A 198 -0.44 -13.50 2.87
C THR A 198 -1.71 -13.08 3.61
N ASN A 199 -1.73 -11.88 4.21
CA ASN A 199 -2.93 -11.40 4.88
C ASN A 199 -4.09 -11.34 3.89
N SER A 200 -5.18 -12.04 4.19
CA SER A 200 -6.36 -12.01 3.34
C SER A 200 -7.45 -11.11 3.92
N THR A 201 -8.04 -11.49 5.04
CA THR A 201 -9.17 -10.79 5.65
C THR A 201 -8.88 -10.19 7.02
N GLY A 202 -7.66 -10.37 7.56
CA GLY A 202 -7.26 -9.78 8.84
C GLY A 202 -7.14 -8.26 8.75
N SER A 203 -7.75 -7.55 9.70
CA SER A 203 -7.73 -6.09 9.79
C SER A 203 -6.98 -5.59 11.03
N ASN A 204 -6.62 -4.31 11.04
CA ASN A 204 -5.96 -3.67 12.19
C ASN A 204 -4.63 -4.34 12.60
N ASN A 205 -3.89 -4.85 11.64
CA ASN A 205 -2.56 -5.43 11.90
C ASN A 205 -1.45 -4.43 11.56
N VAL A 206 -0.40 -4.44 12.38
CA VAL A 206 0.84 -3.67 12.15
C VAL A 206 2.01 -4.64 12.00
N GLY A 207 2.60 -4.69 10.81
CA GLY A 207 3.80 -5.48 10.52
C GLY A 207 4.94 -4.56 10.07
N VAL A 208 6.00 -4.43 10.87
CA VAL A 208 7.19 -3.62 10.53
C VAL A 208 8.44 -4.49 10.58
N GLY A 209 9.01 -4.74 9.43
CA GLY A 209 10.20 -5.60 9.28
C GLY A 209 10.04 -6.60 8.13
N VAL A 210 11.15 -7.19 7.70
CA VAL A 210 11.12 -8.23 6.65
C VAL A 210 10.31 -9.42 7.17
N SER A 211 9.29 -9.84 6.42
CA SER A 211 8.39 -10.96 6.75
C SER A 211 7.72 -10.84 8.14
N ALA A 212 7.55 -9.63 8.67
CA ALA A 212 6.74 -9.45 9.87
C ALA A 212 5.28 -9.83 9.55
N LEU A 213 4.67 -10.74 10.35
CA LEU A 213 3.32 -11.31 10.07
C LEU A 213 3.21 -11.92 8.65
N GLY A 214 4.30 -12.48 8.12
CA GLY A 214 4.37 -12.94 6.72
C GLY A 214 3.31 -13.95 6.34
N ALA A 215 2.95 -14.87 7.23
CA ALA A 215 1.94 -15.92 7.03
C ALA A 215 0.55 -15.57 7.59
N ASN A 216 0.32 -14.36 8.10
CA ASN A 216 -0.99 -13.97 8.62
C ASN A 216 -2.06 -14.12 7.55
N THR A 217 -3.18 -14.76 7.86
CA THR A 217 -4.28 -14.93 6.89
C THR A 217 -5.53 -14.16 7.30
N THR A 218 -6.14 -14.52 8.42
CA THR A 218 -7.43 -13.96 8.86
C THR A 218 -7.35 -13.26 10.21
N ALA A 219 -6.20 -13.34 10.89
CA ALA A 219 -6.06 -12.78 12.23
C ALA A 219 -6.03 -11.25 12.20
N SER A 220 -6.62 -10.65 13.23
CA SER A 220 -6.73 -9.21 13.39
C SER A 220 -6.10 -8.70 14.68
N GLY A 221 -5.77 -7.41 14.71
CA GLY A 221 -5.29 -6.75 15.93
C GLY A 221 -3.89 -7.16 16.38
N ASN A 222 -3.03 -7.67 15.49
CA ASN A 222 -1.66 -8.03 15.82
C ASN A 222 -0.70 -6.87 15.55
N THR A 223 0.28 -6.69 16.45
CA THR A 223 1.42 -5.79 16.26
C THR A 223 2.71 -6.59 16.23
N ALA A 224 3.42 -6.57 15.11
CA ALA A 224 4.71 -7.24 14.92
C ALA A 224 5.76 -6.24 14.44
N ILE A 225 6.77 -5.95 15.26
CA ILE A 225 7.87 -5.03 14.94
C ILE A 225 9.21 -5.75 15.06
N GLY A 226 9.84 -5.98 13.94
CA GLY A 226 11.10 -6.70 13.83
C GLY A 226 11.09 -7.72 12.71
N ALA A 227 12.24 -8.04 12.13
CA ALA A 227 12.30 -9.04 11.07
C ALA A 227 11.88 -10.43 11.58
N PHE A 228 11.06 -11.13 10.80
CA PHE A 228 10.50 -12.45 11.11
C PHE A 228 9.72 -12.52 12.44
N CYS A 229 9.19 -11.38 12.89
CA CYS A 229 8.33 -11.29 14.05
C CYS A 229 6.94 -11.81 13.69
N LEU A 230 6.36 -12.74 14.49
CA LEU A 230 5.06 -13.39 14.19
C LEU A 230 4.99 -13.97 12.76
N ASP A 231 6.11 -14.41 12.19
CA ASP A 231 6.27 -14.79 10.79
C ASP A 231 5.30 -15.90 10.35
N THR A 232 5.06 -16.90 11.22
CA THR A 232 4.19 -18.05 10.91
C THR A 232 2.77 -17.93 11.49
N ASN A 233 2.40 -16.79 12.05
CA ASN A 233 1.05 -16.59 12.58
C ASN A 233 0.01 -16.69 11.46
N THR A 234 -1.03 -17.49 11.65
CA THR A 234 -2.13 -17.63 10.68
C THR A 234 -3.43 -17.01 11.18
N THR A 235 -3.92 -17.46 12.33
CA THR A 235 -5.22 -17.07 12.89
C THR A 235 -5.14 -16.52 14.32
N GLY A 236 -3.95 -16.49 14.95
CA GLY A 236 -3.77 -15.95 16.29
C GLY A 236 -3.96 -14.43 16.28
N ALA A 237 -4.88 -13.92 17.10
CA ALA A 237 -5.24 -12.51 17.16
C ALA A 237 -4.75 -11.80 18.42
N SER A 238 -4.71 -10.47 18.37
CA SER A 238 -4.40 -9.63 19.54
C SER A 238 -3.04 -9.91 20.19
N ASN A 239 -2.04 -10.23 19.38
CA ASN A 239 -0.67 -10.43 19.86
C ASN A 239 0.17 -9.16 19.65
N VAL A 240 1.03 -8.87 20.61
CA VAL A 240 2.05 -7.82 20.52
C VAL A 240 3.42 -8.47 20.55
N ALA A 241 4.19 -8.36 19.47
CA ALA A 241 5.54 -8.91 19.38
C ALA A 241 6.51 -7.84 18.84
N VAL A 242 7.54 -7.54 19.62
CA VAL A 242 8.57 -6.56 19.26
C VAL A 242 9.95 -7.17 19.47
N GLY A 243 10.69 -7.31 18.38
CA GLY A 243 12.04 -7.87 18.38
C GLY A 243 12.27 -8.86 17.24
N PHE A 244 13.53 -9.04 16.88
CA PHE A 244 13.94 -10.04 15.90
C PHE A 244 13.55 -11.44 16.37
N PHE A 245 12.80 -12.20 15.55
CA PHE A 245 12.26 -13.53 15.88
C PHE A 245 11.31 -13.58 17.10
N ALA A 246 10.77 -12.47 17.59
CA ALA A 246 9.75 -12.51 18.64
C ALA A 246 8.51 -13.26 18.13
N MET A 247 8.03 -14.25 18.89
CA MET A 247 6.88 -15.11 18.56
C MET A 247 6.94 -15.73 17.15
N LYS A 248 8.13 -16.03 16.62
CA LYS A 248 8.29 -16.46 15.22
C LYS A 248 7.41 -17.66 14.87
N ALA A 249 7.32 -18.67 15.76
CA ALA A 249 6.61 -19.92 15.52
C ALA A 249 5.12 -19.88 15.90
N ASN A 250 4.60 -18.74 16.34
CA ASN A 250 3.17 -18.64 16.69
C ASN A 250 2.30 -18.98 15.48
N THR A 251 1.29 -19.81 15.66
CA THR A 251 0.36 -20.18 14.58
C THR A 251 -1.05 -19.68 14.85
N THR A 252 -1.63 -20.08 15.97
CA THR A 252 -3.04 -19.81 16.31
C THR A 252 -3.23 -19.16 17.68
N ALA A 253 -2.15 -19.01 18.47
CA ALA A 253 -2.26 -18.46 19.81
C ALA A 253 -2.56 -16.96 19.80
N SER A 254 -3.38 -16.54 20.74
CA SER A 254 -3.85 -15.16 20.87
C SER A 254 -3.48 -14.54 22.22
N ASN A 255 -3.57 -13.21 22.28
CA ASN A 255 -3.41 -12.43 23.52
C ASN A 255 -2.02 -12.58 24.16
N ASN A 256 -0.98 -12.76 23.38
CA ASN A 256 0.40 -12.82 23.88
C ASN A 256 1.12 -11.48 23.71
N THR A 257 1.96 -11.14 24.68
CA THR A 257 2.88 -10.00 24.61
C THR A 257 4.31 -10.48 24.68
N ALA A 258 5.12 -10.19 23.66
CA ALA A 258 6.52 -10.60 23.55
C ALA A 258 7.40 -9.40 23.18
N LEU A 259 8.22 -8.92 24.10
CA LEU A 259 9.13 -7.79 23.88
C LEU A 259 10.59 -8.21 24.10
N GLY A 260 11.36 -8.31 23.02
CA GLY A 260 12.79 -8.65 23.06
C GLY A 260 13.20 -9.63 21.98
N TYR A 261 14.51 -9.81 21.83
CA TYR A 261 15.10 -10.75 20.86
C TYR A 261 14.69 -12.19 21.16
N SER A 262 14.10 -12.88 20.21
CA SER A 262 13.66 -14.29 20.28
C SER A 262 12.79 -14.62 21.51
N THR A 263 12.03 -13.65 21.99
CA THR A 263 11.06 -13.82 23.08
C THR A 263 9.90 -14.64 22.58
N LEU A 264 9.40 -15.63 23.37
CA LEU A 264 8.30 -16.53 22.98
C LEU A 264 8.50 -17.20 21.58
N ARG A 265 9.75 -17.39 21.17
CA ARG A 265 10.10 -17.74 19.78
C ARG A 265 9.40 -18.99 19.27
N PHE A 266 9.29 -20.05 20.10
CA PHE A 266 8.77 -21.36 19.72
C PHE A 266 7.32 -21.59 20.17
N ASN A 267 6.64 -20.56 20.69
CA ASN A 267 5.22 -20.64 21.03
C ASN A 267 4.40 -20.95 19.78
N THR A 268 3.55 -21.97 19.86
CA THR A 268 2.66 -22.34 18.75
C THR A 268 1.20 -22.03 19.08
N THR A 269 0.69 -22.53 20.21
CA THR A 269 -0.72 -22.45 20.62
C THR A 269 -0.93 -21.89 22.03
N GLY A 270 0.14 -21.61 22.79
CA GLY A 270 0.03 -21.07 24.15
C GLY A 270 -0.48 -19.62 24.13
N ALA A 271 -1.56 -19.34 24.83
CA ALA A 271 -2.21 -18.04 24.88
C ALA A 271 -2.00 -17.29 26.20
N ASN A 272 -2.27 -15.98 26.19
CA ASN A 272 -2.22 -15.13 27.38
C ASN A 272 -0.85 -15.09 28.08
N ASN A 273 0.23 -15.23 27.35
CA ASN A 273 1.57 -15.14 27.93
C ASN A 273 2.12 -13.71 27.80
N THR A 274 2.82 -13.25 28.83
CA THR A 274 3.59 -12.02 28.82
C THR A 274 5.05 -12.32 29.01
N ALA A 275 5.88 -11.99 28.01
CA ALA A 275 7.31 -12.23 28.02
C ALA A 275 8.06 -10.95 27.64
N VAL A 276 8.96 -10.50 28.50
CA VAL A 276 9.77 -9.29 28.30
C VAL A 276 11.24 -9.57 28.61
N GLY A 277 12.11 -9.41 27.64
CA GLY A 277 13.54 -9.61 27.80
C GLY A 277 14.12 -10.55 26.74
N TYR A 278 15.45 -10.56 26.63
CA TYR A 278 16.18 -11.46 25.75
C TYR A 278 15.94 -12.93 26.13
N TYR A 279 15.46 -13.76 25.20
CA TYR A 279 15.12 -15.18 25.39
C TYR A 279 14.07 -15.49 26.46
N SER A 280 13.33 -14.51 26.96
CA SER A 280 12.25 -14.76 27.92
C SER A 280 11.17 -15.68 27.30
N LEU A 281 10.74 -16.73 28.02
CA LEU A 281 9.79 -17.75 27.57
C LEU A 281 10.12 -18.37 26.18
N ARG A 282 11.37 -18.40 25.79
CA ARG A 282 11.80 -18.73 24.42
C ARG A 282 11.27 -20.09 23.93
N ASN A 283 11.33 -21.12 24.78
CA ASN A 283 11.01 -22.52 24.42
C ASN A 283 9.55 -22.89 24.71
N ASN A 284 8.73 -21.96 25.17
CA ASN A 284 7.30 -22.22 25.34
C ASN A 284 6.70 -22.72 24.03
N THR A 285 5.91 -23.78 24.09
CA THR A 285 5.22 -24.30 22.90
C THR A 285 3.70 -24.16 23.01
N THR A 286 3.12 -24.67 24.07
CA THR A 286 1.65 -24.76 24.24
C THR A 286 1.15 -24.17 25.56
N ALA A 287 2.08 -23.83 26.50
CA ALA A 287 1.68 -23.34 27.81
C ALA A 287 1.08 -21.93 27.74
N SER A 288 0.10 -21.69 28.59
CA SER A 288 -0.65 -20.45 28.66
C SER A 288 -0.51 -19.76 30.03
N ASN A 289 -0.89 -18.47 30.08
CA ASN A 289 -0.97 -17.69 31.31
C ASN A 289 0.37 -17.53 32.06
N ASN A 290 1.50 -17.52 31.36
CA ASN A 290 2.79 -17.32 31.97
C ASN A 290 3.20 -15.84 31.90
N VAL A 291 3.83 -15.34 32.96
CA VAL A 291 4.48 -14.03 33.01
C VAL A 291 5.98 -14.24 33.21
N ALA A 292 6.79 -13.78 32.27
CA ALA A 292 8.25 -13.89 32.33
C ALA A 292 8.90 -12.55 31.97
N VAL A 293 9.51 -11.90 32.94
CA VAL A 293 10.19 -10.62 32.78
C VAL A 293 11.64 -10.71 33.24
N GLY A 294 12.57 -10.57 32.31
CA GLY A 294 14.01 -10.63 32.59
C GLY A 294 14.77 -11.39 31.50
N TYR A 295 16.08 -11.21 31.49
CA TYR A 295 16.99 -11.99 30.65
C TYR A 295 16.85 -13.48 30.95
N GLU A 296 16.52 -14.31 29.96
CA GLU A 296 16.32 -15.76 30.08
C GLU A 296 15.30 -16.21 31.16
N ALA A 297 14.36 -15.37 31.58
CA ALA A 297 13.30 -15.79 32.49
C ALA A 297 12.41 -16.87 31.82
N LEU A 298 12.13 -18.00 32.53
CA LEU A 298 11.33 -19.13 32.02
C LEU A 298 11.82 -19.69 30.66
N THR A 299 13.10 -19.58 30.33
CA THR A 299 13.62 -19.92 28.98
C THR A 299 13.35 -21.36 28.60
N THR A 300 13.42 -22.35 29.51
CA THR A 300 13.27 -23.76 29.18
C THR A 300 11.85 -24.29 29.37
N SER A 301 10.91 -23.49 29.86
CA SER A 301 9.51 -23.89 30.00
C SER A 301 8.90 -24.23 28.63
N THR A 302 8.30 -25.40 28.52
CA THR A 302 7.65 -25.88 27.29
C THR A 302 6.14 -25.96 27.42
N THR A 303 5.65 -26.61 28.48
CA THR A 303 4.22 -26.88 28.72
C THR A 303 3.72 -26.45 30.11
N GLY A 304 4.60 -25.91 30.98
CA GLY A 304 4.22 -25.44 32.31
C GLY A 304 3.42 -24.13 32.22
N ALA A 305 2.20 -24.13 32.73
CA ALA A 305 1.28 -22.98 32.70
C ALA A 305 1.24 -22.22 34.04
N ASN A 306 0.65 -21.02 34.01
CA ASN A 306 0.39 -20.19 35.19
C ASN A 306 1.65 -19.83 36.02
N ASN A 307 2.82 -19.75 35.40
CA ASN A 307 4.05 -19.39 36.11
C ASN A 307 4.29 -17.88 36.04
N THR A 308 4.81 -17.31 37.12
CA THR A 308 5.29 -15.94 37.20
C THR A 308 6.77 -15.92 37.53
N ALA A 309 7.59 -15.44 36.62
CA ALA A 309 9.03 -15.30 36.77
C ALA A 309 9.46 -13.84 36.55
N LEU A 310 10.00 -13.23 37.55
CA LEU A 310 10.47 -11.83 37.49
C LEU A 310 11.96 -11.76 37.95
N GLY A 311 12.85 -11.51 37.02
CA GLY A 311 14.28 -11.40 37.25
C GLY A 311 15.13 -12.17 36.26
N THR A 312 16.42 -11.85 36.19
CA THR A 312 17.37 -12.57 35.32
C THR A 312 17.41 -14.05 35.69
N SER A 313 17.15 -14.93 34.71
CA SER A 313 17.14 -16.38 34.85
C SER A 313 16.18 -16.93 35.93
N ALA A 314 15.14 -16.19 36.30
CA ALA A 314 14.08 -16.70 37.21
C ALA A 314 13.35 -17.86 36.54
N LEU A 315 13.10 -18.99 37.26
CA LEU A 315 12.49 -20.23 36.76
C LEU A 315 13.15 -20.78 35.47
N ARG A 316 14.44 -20.53 35.26
CA ARG A 316 15.13 -20.86 34.01
C ARG A 316 15.07 -22.36 33.69
N GLN A 317 15.18 -23.22 34.70
CA GLN A 317 15.25 -24.69 34.54
C GLN A 317 13.88 -25.38 34.56
N THR A 318 12.80 -24.66 34.80
CA THR A 318 11.45 -25.21 34.86
C THR A 318 10.98 -25.58 33.45
N THR A 319 10.73 -26.86 33.17
CA THR A 319 10.27 -27.35 31.86
C THR A 319 8.77 -27.53 31.78
N THR A 320 8.18 -28.25 32.75
CA THR A 320 6.74 -28.62 32.79
C THR A 320 6.05 -28.17 34.08
N GLY A 321 6.79 -27.60 35.06
CA GLY A 321 6.23 -27.12 36.32
C GLY A 321 5.21 -25.99 36.07
N ALA A 322 4.08 -26.04 36.79
CA ALA A 322 3.01 -25.06 36.72
C ALA A 322 2.80 -24.37 38.08
N ASP A 323 2.06 -23.24 38.07
CA ASP A 323 1.62 -22.51 39.24
C ASP A 323 2.75 -22.03 40.16
N ASN A 324 3.94 -21.76 39.60
CA ASN A 324 5.09 -21.27 40.34
C ASN A 324 5.22 -19.75 40.30
N VAL A 325 5.65 -19.15 41.40
CA VAL A 325 6.03 -17.75 41.50
C VAL A 325 7.51 -17.64 41.93
N ALA A 326 8.34 -16.99 41.12
CA ALA A 326 9.73 -16.76 41.42
C ALA A 326 10.10 -15.31 41.13
N ILE A 327 10.64 -14.61 42.10
CA ILE A 327 11.05 -13.21 42.01
C ILE A 327 12.49 -13.09 42.48
N GLY A 328 13.35 -12.56 41.63
CA GLY A 328 14.77 -12.38 41.89
C GLY A 328 15.66 -13.08 40.88
N GLN A 329 16.95 -12.74 40.87
CA GLN A 329 17.94 -13.37 40.01
C GLN A 329 18.07 -14.85 40.33
N ALA A 330 17.96 -15.71 39.30
CA ALA A 330 18.09 -17.17 39.42
C ALA A 330 17.22 -17.81 40.53
N ALA A 331 16.07 -17.18 40.84
CA ALA A 331 15.11 -17.74 41.80
C ALA A 331 14.50 -19.02 41.21
N LEU A 332 14.53 -20.16 41.99
CA LEU A 332 14.10 -21.55 41.70
C LEU A 332 14.78 -22.23 40.52
#